data_10f85d59ccb7a785d0e41cff6bd155c0
#
_entry.id   10f85d59ccb7a785d0e41cff6bd155c0
#
_cell.length_a   1.000
_cell.length_b   1.000
_cell.length_c   1.000
_cell.angle_alpha   90.00
_cell.angle_beta   90.00
_cell.angle_gamma   90.00
#
_symmetry.space_group_name_H-M   'P 1'
#
loop_
_entity.id
_entity.type
_entity.pdbx_description
1 polymer ?
#
loop_
_entity_poly.entity_id
_entity_poly.type
_entity_poly.pdbx_seq_one_letter_code
_entity_poly.pdbx_strand_id
1 'polypeptide(L)'
;MLNKCLYLRLRHKKGQLYYYCTNCQKKGIIKPNECYKCELKEYKQYKKMLNKTAKAKKLEEKRYSILTDNLSICYVCKEKPKDDIHEIYAGRNRKTSIKNGFCIPICRKCHSEIQNNEEKMLIYKKECQLKYEENHTREDFIEKIGRNYL
;
A
#
# COMPACT_ATOMS: atom_id res chain seq x y z
N MET A 1 7.18 -6.55 -17.01
CA MET A 1 8.21 -6.65 -15.96
C MET A 1 8.26 -8.08 -15.39
N LEU A 2 8.88 -9.01 -16.16
CA LEU A 2 8.97 -10.44 -15.80
C LEU A 2 10.43 -10.87 -15.54
N ASN A 3 11.30 -9.92 -15.20
CA ASN A 3 12.74 -10.12 -15.19
C ASN A 3 13.35 -10.34 -13.80
N LYS A 4 12.72 -11.13 -12.94
CA LYS A 4 13.28 -11.33 -11.58
C LYS A 4 13.52 -12.78 -11.16
N CYS A 5 13.42 -13.74 -12.05
CA CYS A 5 14.18 -14.98 -11.85
C CYS A 5 15.60 -14.72 -12.35
N LEU A 6 16.61 -14.82 -11.49
CA LEU A 6 18.01 -14.62 -11.83
C LEU A 6 18.47 -15.48 -13.05
N TYR A 7 17.78 -16.58 -13.28
CA TYR A 7 18.09 -17.54 -14.31
C TYR A 7 17.14 -17.48 -15.52
N LEU A 8 16.05 -16.72 -15.47
CA LEU A 8 15.11 -16.57 -16.57
C LEU A 8 15.54 -15.41 -17.47
N ARG A 9 15.76 -15.70 -18.74
CA ARG A 9 16.14 -14.71 -19.75
C ARG A 9 15.09 -14.69 -20.86
N LEU A 10 14.74 -13.48 -21.30
CA LEU A 10 13.87 -13.25 -22.44
C LEU A 10 14.73 -13.21 -23.70
N ARG A 11 14.33 -13.95 -24.73
CA ARG A 11 14.99 -13.91 -26.04
C ARG A 11 13.97 -13.78 -27.16
N HIS A 12 14.40 -13.15 -28.23
CA HIS A 12 13.69 -13.07 -29.50
C HIS A 12 14.23 -14.11 -30.49
N LYS A 13 13.35 -14.90 -31.06
CA LYS A 13 13.70 -15.78 -32.18
C LYS A 13 12.55 -15.80 -33.18
N LYS A 14 12.83 -15.47 -34.45
CA LYS A 14 11.83 -15.44 -35.54
C LYS A 14 10.56 -14.64 -35.20
N GLY A 15 10.69 -13.47 -34.59
CA GLY A 15 9.57 -12.60 -34.22
C GLY A 15 8.78 -13.03 -32.99
N GLN A 16 9.10 -14.12 -32.34
CA GLN A 16 8.46 -14.57 -31.11
C GLN A 16 9.35 -14.33 -29.89
N LEU A 17 8.74 -13.85 -28.84
CA LEU A 17 9.32 -13.73 -27.50
C LEU A 17 9.20 -15.06 -26.76
N TYR A 18 10.31 -15.57 -26.24
CA TYR A 18 10.30 -16.78 -25.42
C TYR A 18 11.21 -16.62 -24.20
N TYR A 19 10.85 -17.31 -23.14
CA TYR A 19 11.66 -17.38 -21.95
C TYR A 19 12.54 -18.63 -21.98
N TYR A 20 13.78 -18.50 -21.55
CA TYR A 20 14.68 -19.61 -21.41
C TYR A 20 15.40 -19.51 -20.05
N CYS A 21 15.58 -20.66 -19.40
CA CYS A 21 16.23 -20.72 -18.10
C CYS A 21 17.71 -21.10 -18.26
N THR A 22 18.60 -20.23 -17.77
CA THR A 22 20.06 -20.50 -17.83
C THR A 22 20.49 -21.59 -16.86
N ASN A 23 19.76 -21.82 -15.78
CA ASN A 23 20.13 -22.79 -14.76
C ASN A 23 19.80 -24.24 -15.16
N CYS A 24 18.66 -24.46 -15.78
CA CYS A 24 18.28 -25.80 -16.19
C CYS A 24 18.61 -26.12 -17.67
N GLN A 25 19.25 -25.19 -18.37
CA GLN A 25 19.65 -25.28 -19.79
C GLN A 25 18.56 -25.79 -20.74
N LYS A 26 17.31 -25.81 -20.34
CA LYS A 26 16.19 -26.20 -21.19
C LYS A 26 15.98 -25.14 -22.27
N LYS A 27 16.27 -25.52 -23.51
CA LYS A 27 15.92 -24.74 -24.70
C LYS A 27 14.42 -24.97 -25.01
N GLY A 28 13.60 -23.95 -24.94
CA GLY A 28 12.18 -24.02 -25.30
C GLY A 28 11.37 -22.88 -24.75
N ILE A 29 10.11 -22.80 -25.17
CA ILE A 29 9.14 -21.86 -24.62
C ILE A 29 8.80 -22.34 -23.21
N ILE A 30 9.32 -21.67 -22.19
CA ILE A 30 8.99 -21.95 -20.80
C ILE A 30 8.04 -20.84 -20.36
N LYS A 31 6.80 -21.19 -20.10
CA LYS A 31 5.92 -20.27 -19.38
C LYS A 31 6.45 -20.12 -17.96
N PRO A 32 6.41 -18.93 -17.36
CA PRO A 32 6.93 -18.69 -16.01
C PRO A 32 6.35 -19.64 -14.94
N ASN A 33 5.19 -20.24 -15.21
CA ASN A 33 4.49 -21.18 -14.33
C ASN A 33 4.95 -22.62 -14.49
N GLU A 34 5.71 -22.95 -15.53
CA GLU A 34 6.07 -24.33 -15.93
C GLU A 34 7.51 -24.71 -15.58
N CYS A 35 8.24 -23.84 -14.86
CA CYS A 35 9.59 -24.13 -14.42
C CYS A 35 9.60 -24.96 -13.12
N TYR A 36 9.25 -26.26 -13.25
CA TYR A 36 9.11 -27.18 -12.10
C TYR A 36 10.43 -27.67 -11.50
N LYS A 37 11.56 -27.49 -12.20
CA LYS A 37 12.84 -28.11 -11.82
C LYS A 37 13.80 -27.18 -11.09
N CYS A 38 13.54 -25.91 -11.06
CA CYS A 38 14.21 -25.06 -10.10
C CYS A 38 13.44 -25.17 -8.80
N GLU A 39 14.04 -25.72 -7.77
CA GLU A 39 13.59 -25.56 -6.38
C GLU A 39 13.74 -24.09 -5.96
N LEU A 40 13.09 -23.20 -6.70
CA LEU A 40 13.22 -21.76 -6.55
C LEU A 40 12.40 -21.35 -5.34
N LYS A 41 13.01 -21.46 -4.15
CA LYS A 41 12.60 -20.67 -2.98
C LYS A 41 12.39 -19.21 -3.39
N GLU A 42 13.23 -18.69 -4.29
CA GLU A 42 13.18 -17.34 -4.86
C GLU A 42 11.94 -17.08 -5.71
N TYR A 43 11.49 -18.03 -6.56
CA TYR A 43 10.27 -17.86 -7.35
C TYR A 43 9.00 -17.84 -6.48
N LYS A 44 8.95 -18.70 -5.46
CA LYS A 44 7.86 -18.68 -4.49
C LYS A 44 7.84 -17.36 -3.71
N GLN A 45 9.02 -16.84 -3.34
CA GLN A 45 9.15 -15.53 -2.72
C GLN A 45 8.72 -14.39 -3.65
N TYR A 46 9.14 -14.44 -4.92
CA TYR A 46 8.76 -13.45 -5.94
C TYR A 46 7.25 -13.43 -6.20
N LYS A 47 6.62 -14.60 -6.39
CA LYS A 47 5.17 -14.71 -6.55
C LYS A 47 4.42 -14.18 -5.31
N LYS A 48 4.95 -14.46 -4.12
CA LYS A 48 4.41 -13.92 -2.85
C LYS A 48 4.55 -12.39 -2.78
N MET A 49 5.65 -11.84 -3.29
CA MET A 49 5.88 -10.40 -3.36
C MET A 49 4.95 -9.72 -4.37
N LEU A 50 4.79 -10.26 -5.57
CA LEU A 50 3.84 -9.75 -6.57
C LEU A 50 2.40 -9.73 -6.05
N ASN A 51 1.98 -10.80 -5.38
CA ASN A 51 0.65 -10.87 -4.78
C ASN A 51 0.47 -9.85 -3.65
N LYS A 52 1.53 -9.59 -2.87
CA LYS A 52 1.51 -8.52 -1.86
C LYS A 52 1.35 -7.14 -2.49
N THR A 53 2.07 -6.87 -3.58
CA THR A 53 2.02 -5.59 -4.30
C THR A 53 0.64 -5.36 -4.93
N ALA A 54 0.05 -6.39 -5.55
CA ALA A 54 -1.30 -6.30 -6.12
C ALA A 54 -2.37 -6.06 -5.04
N LYS A 55 -2.25 -6.73 -3.87
CA LYS A 55 -3.14 -6.49 -2.73
C LYS A 55 -2.97 -5.08 -2.16
N ALA A 56 -1.73 -4.60 -2.06
CA ALA A 56 -1.46 -3.24 -1.62
C ALA A 56 -2.10 -2.23 -2.57
N LYS A 57 -1.91 -2.38 -3.89
CA LYS A 57 -2.52 -1.52 -4.90
C LYS A 57 -4.04 -1.46 -4.78
N LYS A 58 -4.71 -2.61 -4.65
CA LYS A 58 -6.17 -2.66 -4.43
C LYS A 58 -6.60 -1.98 -3.13
N LEU A 59 -5.78 -2.00 -2.09
CA LEU A 59 -6.06 -1.30 -0.84
C LEU A 59 -5.92 0.22 -1.03
N GLU A 60 -4.90 0.66 -1.76
CA GLU A 60 -4.69 2.07 -2.09
C GLU A 60 -5.85 2.67 -2.91
N GLU A 61 -6.36 1.90 -3.90
CA GLU A 61 -7.48 2.32 -4.76
C GLU A 61 -8.80 2.49 -3.98
N LYS A 62 -8.92 1.91 -2.79
CA LYS A 62 -10.11 1.97 -1.93
C LYS A 62 -10.00 3.00 -0.81
N ARG A 63 -9.01 3.87 -0.86
CA ARG A 63 -8.84 4.89 0.18
C ARG A 63 -9.99 5.89 0.15
N TYR A 64 -10.53 6.17 1.30
CA TYR A 64 -11.50 7.21 1.58
C TYR A 64 -11.16 7.90 2.90
N SER A 65 -11.88 8.95 3.25
CA SER A 65 -11.72 9.67 4.52
C SER A 65 -13.06 9.80 5.22
N ILE A 66 -13.09 9.61 6.52
CA ILE A 66 -14.27 9.95 7.34
C ILE A 66 -14.31 11.44 7.72
N LEU A 67 -13.20 12.16 7.49
CA LEU A 67 -13.08 13.58 7.83
C LEU A 67 -13.43 14.51 6.67
N THR A 68 -13.40 14.02 5.43
CA THR A 68 -13.70 14.82 4.25
C THR A 68 -14.12 13.97 3.06
N ASP A 69 -15.08 14.43 2.31
CA ASP A 69 -15.49 13.83 1.02
C ASP A 69 -14.60 14.31 -0.12
N ASN A 70 -13.96 15.47 0.02
CA ASN A 70 -13.06 16.01 -0.98
C ASN A 70 -11.63 15.48 -0.81
N LEU A 71 -11.32 14.42 -1.55
CA LEU A 71 -9.97 13.85 -1.55
C LEU A 71 -8.99 14.55 -2.51
N SER A 72 -9.39 15.62 -3.19
CA SER A 72 -8.53 16.32 -4.17
C SER A 72 -7.73 17.46 -3.56
N ILE A 73 -8.22 18.05 -2.48
CA ILE A 73 -7.61 19.20 -1.81
C ILE A 73 -6.98 18.77 -0.48
N CYS A 74 -5.84 19.36 -0.14
CA CYS A 74 -5.16 19.12 1.12
C CYS A 74 -6.07 19.46 2.31
N TYR A 75 -6.29 18.49 3.20
CA TYR A 75 -7.14 18.64 4.38
C TYR A 75 -6.58 19.66 5.39
N VAL A 76 -5.27 19.81 5.43
CA VAL A 76 -4.56 20.63 6.41
C VAL A 76 -4.58 22.12 6.03
N CYS A 77 -4.11 22.49 4.85
CA CYS A 77 -4.10 23.89 4.42
C CYS A 77 -5.37 24.34 3.68
N LYS A 78 -6.21 23.41 3.23
CA LYS A 78 -7.44 23.67 2.46
C LYS A 78 -7.26 24.45 1.14
N GLU A 79 -6.03 24.67 0.71
CA GLU A 79 -5.68 25.54 -0.43
C GLU A 79 -5.09 24.74 -1.60
N LYS A 80 -4.17 23.84 -1.29
CA LYS A 80 -3.38 23.12 -2.31
C LYS A 80 -4.00 21.81 -2.69
N PRO A 81 -3.81 21.36 -3.94
CA PRO A 81 -4.15 19.99 -4.30
C PRO A 81 -3.34 19.01 -3.44
N LYS A 82 -3.90 17.83 -3.25
CA LYS A 82 -3.18 16.76 -2.54
C LYS A 82 -2.04 16.21 -3.39
N ASP A 83 -0.97 15.82 -2.73
CA ASP A 83 0.08 14.98 -3.31
C ASP A 83 -0.07 13.51 -2.89
N ASP A 84 -0.64 13.28 -1.69
CA ASP A 84 -0.77 11.95 -1.10
C ASP A 84 -2.05 11.83 -0.26
N ILE A 85 -2.38 10.60 0.13
CA ILE A 85 -3.39 10.31 1.15
C ILE A 85 -2.67 9.70 2.36
N HIS A 86 -2.62 10.46 3.44
CA HIS A 86 -1.88 10.14 4.66
C HIS A 86 -2.75 9.36 5.64
N GLU A 87 -2.22 8.25 6.19
CA GLU A 87 -2.87 7.49 7.24
C GLU A 87 -2.66 8.15 8.61
N ILE A 88 -3.74 8.55 9.28
CA ILE A 88 -3.72 9.21 10.59
C ILE A 88 -3.10 8.30 11.66
N TYR A 89 -3.40 7.01 11.59
CA TYR A 89 -2.80 5.98 12.44
C TYR A 89 -1.91 5.08 11.59
N ALA A 90 -0.64 5.46 11.48
CA ALA A 90 0.36 4.80 10.66
C ALA A 90 0.96 3.53 11.30
N GLY A 91 2.01 2.98 10.70
CA GLY A 91 2.73 1.81 11.21
C GLY A 91 1.86 0.56 11.22
N ARG A 92 1.76 -0.12 12.36
CA ARG A 92 0.97 -1.34 12.52
C ARG A 92 -0.52 -1.14 12.18
N ASN A 93 -1.02 0.07 12.38
CA ASN A 93 -2.43 0.42 12.17
C ASN A 93 -2.75 0.88 10.73
N ARG A 94 -1.77 0.92 9.82
CA ARG A 94 -1.94 1.38 8.44
C ARG A 94 -3.12 0.73 7.72
N LYS A 95 -3.25 -0.60 7.79
CA LYS A 95 -4.34 -1.32 7.13
C LYS A 95 -5.70 -0.98 7.74
N THR A 96 -5.75 -0.86 9.07
CA THR A 96 -6.95 -0.47 9.81
C THR A 96 -7.35 0.95 9.44
N SER A 97 -6.40 1.88 9.34
CA SER A 97 -6.64 3.25 8.91
C SER A 97 -7.26 3.32 7.52
N ILE A 98 -6.67 2.63 6.54
CA ILE A 98 -7.20 2.60 5.18
C ILE A 98 -8.59 1.98 5.12
N LYS A 99 -8.81 0.87 5.86
CA LYS A 99 -10.09 0.16 5.87
C LYS A 99 -11.23 0.98 6.47
N ASN A 100 -10.94 1.82 7.46
CA ASN A 100 -11.94 2.61 8.20
C ASN A 100 -11.95 4.09 7.81
N GLY A 101 -11.24 4.48 6.76
CA GLY A 101 -11.19 5.88 6.30
C GLY A 101 -10.46 6.84 7.24
N PHE A 102 -9.58 6.33 8.11
CA PHE A 102 -8.74 7.15 8.98
C PHE A 102 -7.56 7.73 8.21
N CYS A 103 -7.89 8.45 7.15
CA CYS A 103 -6.96 9.00 6.19
C CYS A 103 -7.33 10.44 5.86
N ILE A 104 -6.34 11.26 5.51
CA ILE A 104 -6.55 12.63 5.03
C ILE A 104 -5.76 12.87 3.75
N PRO A 105 -6.33 13.58 2.76
CA PRO A 105 -5.58 14.08 1.61
C PRO A 105 -4.63 15.18 2.07
N ILE A 106 -3.38 15.15 1.62
CA ILE A 106 -2.36 16.06 2.12
C ILE A 106 -1.38 16.47 1.02
N CYS A 107 -0.99 17.76 0.98
CA CYS A 107 0.07 18.24 0.11
C CYS A 107 1.46 17.97 0.73
N ARG A 108 2.49 17.96 -0.11
CA ARG A 108 3.87 17.63 0.29
C ARG A 108 4.38 18.47 1.47
N LYS A 109 4.10 19.78 1.45
CA LYS A 109 4.52 20.70 2.51
C LYS A 109 3.89 20.31 3.85
N CYS A 110 2.56 20.20 3.89
CA CYS A 110 1.83 19.85 5.12
C CYS A 110 2.19 18.43 5.59
N HIS A 111 2.43 17.49 4.67
CA HIS A 111 2.86 16.13 5.02
C HIS A 111 4.19 16.15 5.79
N SER A 112 5.18 16.89 5.30
CA SER A 112 6.47 17.04 5.97
C SER A 112 6.34 17.70 7.36
N GLU A 113 5.49 18.72 7.48
CA GLU A 113 5.27 19.40 8.73
C GLU A 113 4.59 18.54 9.80
N ILE A 114 3.58 17.76 9.41
CA ILE A 114 2.86 16.88 10.34
C ILE A 114 3.71 15.68 10.73
N GLN A 115 4.42 15.08 9.78
CA GLN A 115 5.21 13.88 10.02
C GLN A 115 6.30 14.09 11.05
N ASN A 116 6.82 15.31 11.14
CA ASN A 116 7.89 15.70 12.06
C ASN A 116 7.38 16.41 13.34
N ASN A 117 6.05 16.47 13.53
CA ASN A 117 5.46 17.17 14.67
C ASN A 117 4.33 16.34 15.29
N GLU A 118 4.64 15.71 16.42
CA GLU A 118 3.70 14.84 17.14
C GLU A 118 2.46 15.59 17.65
N GLU A 119 2.62 16.84 18.08
CA GLU A 119 1.52 17.67 18.60
C GLU A 119 0.51 17.98 17.49
N LYS A 120 1.02 18.40 16.32
CA LYS A 120 0.15 18.62 15.14
C LYS A 120 -0.56 17.35 14.73
N MET A 121 0.14 16.21 14.73
CA MET A 121 -0.45 14.93 14.39
C MET A 121 -1.50 14.48 15.41
N LEU A 122 -1.31 14.81 16.68
CA LEU A 122 -2.26 14.50 17.74
C LEU A 122 -3.62 15.18 17.52
N ILE A 123 -3.64 16.39 16.97
CA ILE A 123 -4.88 17.10 16.63
C ILE A 123 -5.73 16.25 15.67
N TYR A 124 -5.13 15.77 14.58
CA TYR A 124 -5.85 14.94 13.60
C TYR A 124 -6.23 13.56 14.13
N LYS A 125 -5.43 12.99 15.04
CA LYS A 125 -5.79 11.75 15.73
C LYS A 125 -7.02 11.92 16.61
N LYS A 126 -7.10 13.01 17.37
CA LYS A 126 -8.27 13.32 18.18
C LYS A 126 -9.50 13.61 17.33
N GLU A 127 -9.36 14.43 16.30
CA GLU A 127 -10.44 14.77 15.38
C GLU A 127 -11.01 13.51 14.69
N CYS A 128 -10.14 12.62 14.23
CA CYS A 128 -10.52 11.36 13.61
C CYS A 128 -11.24 10.43 14.58
N GLN A 129 -10.78 10.34 15.83
CA GLN A 129 -11.46 9.56 16.86
C GLN A 129 -12.84 10.12 17.17
N LEU A 130 -12.97 11.42 17.39
CA LEU A 130 -14.25 12.08 17.62
C LEU A 130 -15.23 11.80 16.48
N LYS A 131 -14.76 11.95 15.23
CA LYS A 131 -15.59 11.68 14.06
C LYS A 131 -16.03 10.22 13.96
N TYR A 132 -15.17 9.29 14.33
CA TYR A 132 -15.51 7.87 14.38
C TYR A 132 -16.54 7.57 15.46
N GLU A 133 -16.40 8.17 16.65
CA GLU A 133 -17.30 7.98 17.80
C GLU A 133 -18.71 8.59 17.58
N GLU A 134 -18.94 9.38 16.53
CA GLU A 134 -20.29 9.81 16.15
C GLU A 134 -21.23 8.63 15.82
N ASN A 135 -20.68 7.52 15.32
CA ASN A 135 -21.44 6.35 14.88
C ASN A 135 -20.98 5.03 15.51
N HIS A 136 -19.97 5.07 16.37
CA HIS A 136 -19.34 3.90 16.98
C HIS A 136 -18.98 4.19 18.44
N THR A 137 -18.71 3.14 19.20
CA THR A 137 -18.29 3.32 20.60
C THR A 137 -16.77 3.60 20.70
N ARG A 138 -16.38 4.14 21.85
CA ARG A 138 -14.95 4.34 22.16
C ARG A 138 -14.21 3.01 22.30
N GLU A 139 -14.87 2.00 22.84
CA GLU A 139 -14.34 0.65 23.00
C GLU A 139 -14.04 0.04 21.63
N ASP A 140 -14.93 0.19 20.66
CA ASP A 140 -14.72 -0.21 19.27
C ASP A 140 -13.48 0.46 18.65
N PHE A 141 -13.31 1.75 18.91
CA PHE A 141 -12.14 2.48 18.42
C PHE A 141 -10.84 1.94 19.03
N ILE A 142 -10.84 1.76 20.37
CA ILE A 142 -9.68 1.24 21.10
C ILE A 142 -9.34 -0.18 20.65
N GLU A 143 -10.32 -1.04 20.41
CA GLU A 143 -10.09 -2.38 19.88
C GLU A 143 -9.39 -2.34 18.51
N LYS A 144 -9.79 -1.43 17.62
CA LYS A 144 -9.20 -1.29 16.28
C LYS A 144 -7.80 -0.66 16.28
N ILE A 145 -7.58 0.36 17.08
CA ILE A 145 -6.37 1.20 17.05
C ILE A 145 -5.40 0.85 18.18
N GLY A 146 -5.92 0.28 19.28
CA GLY A 146 -5.13 -0.12 20.45
C GLY A 146 -4.80 1.02 21.41
N ARG A 147 -5.42 2.21 21.23
CA ARG A 147 -5.16 3.39 22.07
C ARG A 147 -6.28 4.42 21.99
N ASN A 148 -6.57 5.07 23.12
CA ASN A 148 -7.41 6.27 23.20
C ASN A 148 -6.57 7.55 23.02
N TYR A 149 -7.08 8.54 22.31
CA TYR A 149 -6.43 9.83 22.05
C TYR A 149 -7.21 11.03 22.65
N LEU A 150 -8.42 10.81 23.15
CA LEU A 150 -9.28 11.81 23.82
C LEU A 150 -9.07 11.84 25.32
#